data_3bda031a2694f39bf42cc68ab0cacc64
#
_entry.id   3bda031a2694f39bf42cc68ab0cacc64
#
_cell.length_a   1.000
_cell.length_b   1.000
_cell.length_c   1.000
_cell.angle_alpha   90.00
_cell.angle_beta   90.00
_cell.angle_gamma   90.00
#
_symmetry.space_group_name_H-M   'P 1'
#
loop_
_entity.id
_entity.type
_entity.pdbx_description
1 polymer ?
#
loop_
_entity_poly.entity_id
_entity_poly.type
_entity_poly.pdbx_seq_one_letter_code
_entity_poly.pdbx_strand_id
1 'polypeptide(L)'
;MSSPQDTIHDPFKAWKFLVFPIIRTSDIFSFLVKTVLLLCTLLSIFLVFSSAFSNQFQWLSCPGCDRISLAGHHKLTRSNFSSDSHRVTNVSHILFGIGGSAKTWNDRRHYCELWWRPNITRGFVWLEEKPPETDVWPVTSPPYKVSEDTSIFKYTCGYGSRSALRIARIVKESFELGLDNVRWFVMGDDDTVFFIDNLVSVLGKYDHNQMYYIGGNSESVEQDVIHSYNMAYGGGGFAISYPLAKELVRILDGCINRYHSFYGSDQKVQACISEIGVPLTEELGFHQVDIRGNPYGLLAAHPLAPLVSLHHLDYVQPIFPGMNQIDSLHKLVKPYEIDPGRTLQQSFCHDLNHSWSVSVSWGYTIQLYPSLITAKQLETTFLTFQTWRSWSHDPFTFNTQPLSEDPCERPVVYFLDGIESVGQGQTLTRYKRHVEESYRSCDRPEYAGLQAVQFVNVTTASTLNHDIWNMAPRRQCCDIINGQKEVVEVNIRGCNQFESVTPP
;
A
#
# COMPACT_ATOMS: atom_id res chain seq x y z
N MET A 1 -43.31 -3.92 29.67
CA MET A 1 -42.94 -2.71 28.89
C MET A 1 -42.06 -3.15 27.76
N SER A 2 -42.68 -3.31 26.60
CA SER A 2 -42.08 -3.84 25.37
C SER A 2 -41.48 -2.70 24.57
N SER A 3 -40.20 -2.89 24.17
CA SER A 3 -39.47 -2.02 23.25
C SER A 3 -39.89 -2.29 21.81
N PRO A 4 -40.05 -1.29 20.94
CA PRO A 4 -40.38 -1.49 19.52
C PRO A 4 -39.15 -1.95 18.72
N GLN A 5 -39.37 -2.97 17.91
CA GLN A 5 -38.43 -3.39 16.86
C GLN A 5 -38.52 -2.42 15.68
N ASP A 6 -37.43 -1.75 15.36
CA ASP A 6 -37.26 -1.00 14.13
C ASP A 6 -37.00 -1.97 12.97
N THR A 7 -37.96 -2.05 12.06
CA THR A 7 -37.85 -2.81 10.82
C THR A 7 -37.02 -2.02 9.81
N ILE A 8 -35.85 -2.55 9.49
CA ILE A 8 -35.00 -2.06 8.38
C ILE A 8 -35.75 -2.30 7.05
N HIS A 9 -36.11 -1.23 6.36
CA HIS A 9 -36.66 -1.26 4.99
C HIS A 9 -35.56 -1.60 3.99
N ASP A 10 -35.63 -2.80 3.41
CA ASP A 10 -34.85 -3.24 2.25
C ASP A 10 -35.39 -2.56 0.98
N PRO A 11 -34.63 -1.68 0.30
CA PRO A 11 -35.11 -0.95 -0.88
C PRO A 11 -35.32 -1.83 -2.14
N PHE A 12 -34.87 -3.08 -2.13
CA PHE A 12 -35.03 -3.99 -3.29
C PHE A 12 -36.28 -4.85 -3.26
N LYS A 13 -37.14 -4.75 -2.23
CA LYS A 13 -38.41 -5.51 -2.15
C LYS A 13 -39.60 -4.92 -2.89
N ALA A 14 -39.43 -3.81 -3.61
CA ALA A 14 -40.53 -3.08 -4.27
C ALA A 14 -40.80 -3.45 -5.74
N TRP A 15 -40.14 -4.49 -6.28
CA TRP A 15 -40.51 -4.98 -7.62
C TRP A 15 -41.45 -6.20 -7.51
N LYS A 16 -42.66 -5.96 -7.07
CA LYS A 16 -43.77 -6.88 -7.34
C LYS A 16 -44.22 -6.65 -8.80
N PHE A 17 -44.02 -7.69 -9.61
CA PHE A 17 -44.57 -7.76 -10.95
C PHE A 17 -46.06 -7.42 -10.92
N LEU A 18 -46.48 -6.37 -11.66
CA LEU A 18 -47.84 -6.12 -12.02
C LEU A 18 -48.27 -7.24 -12.99
N VAL A 19 -48.99 -8.22 -12.47
CA VAL A 19 -49.66 -9.21 -13.30
C VAL A 19 -50.86 -8.51 -13.91
N PHE A 20 -50.71 -8.08 -15.15
CA PHE A 20 -51.87 -7.67 -15.96
C PHE A 20 -52.69 -8.90 -16.33
N PRO A 21 -54.06 -8.83 -16.31
CA PRO A 21 -54.92 -9.94 -16.73
C PRO A 21 -54.64 -10.27 -18.18
N ILE A 22 -54.41 -11.55 -18.47
CA ILE A 22 -54.18 -12.06 -19.82
C ILE A 22 -55.47 -11.89 -20.61
N ILE A 23 -55.53 -10.83 -21.41
CA ILE A 23 -56.46 -10.75 -22.50
C ILE A 23 -55.95 -11.74 -23.54
N ARG A 24 -56.82 -12.70 -23.96
CA ARG A 24 -56.53 -13.68 -24.99
C ARG A 24 -56.17 -12.93 -26.28
N THR A 25 -54.88 -12.70 -26.51
CA THR A 25 -54.36 -12.13 -27.75
C THR A 25 -54.42 -13.20 -28.82
N SER A 26 -54.95 -12.86 -29.98
CA SER A 26 -55.04 -13.75 -31.13
C SER A 26 -53.66 -14.34 -31.47
N ASP A 27 -53.62 -15.55 -32.02
CA ASP A 27 -52.37 -16.25 -32.43
C ASP A 27 -51.45 -15.39 -33.31
N ILE A 28 -52.03 -14.40 -34.03
CA ILE A 28 -51.33 -13.40 -34.83
C ILE A 28 -50.42 -12.51 -34.00
N PHE A 29 -50.83 -12.08 -32.79
CA PHE A 29 -49.96 -11.24 -31.93
C PHE A 29 -48.81 -12.04 -31.38
N SER A 30 -49.04 -13.29 -30.95
CA SER A 30 -47.97 -14.19 -30.50
C SER A 30 -46.98 -14.51 -31.62
N PHE A 31 -47.45 -14.66 -32.86
CA PHE A 31 -46.61 -14.87 -34.03
C PHE A 31 -45.75 -13.61 -34.31
N LEU A 32 -46.33 -12.42 -34.30
CA LEU A 32 -45.62 -11.15 -34.50
C LEU A 32 -44.52 -10.94 -33.43
N VAL A 33 -44.83 -11.16 -32.16
CA VAL A 33 -43.83 -11.01 -31.08
C VAL A 33 -42.66 -12.00 -31.26
N LYS A 34 -42.97 -13.27 -31.60
CA LYS A 34 -41.89 -14.27 -31.84
C LYS A 34 -41.05 -13.91 -33.06
N THR A 35 -41.64 -13.36 -34.11
CA THR A 35 -40.93 -12.93 -35.31
C THR A 35 -40.03 -11.73 -35.04
N VAL A 36 -40.51 -10.74 -34.28
CA VAL A 36 -39.71 -9.58 -33.88
C VAL A 36 -38.53 -10.01 -32.99
N LEU A 37 -38.74 -10.89 -32.00
CA LEU A 37 -37.67 -11.42 -31.16
C LEU A 37 -36.63 -12.19 -31.99
N LEU A 38 -37.07 -13.00 -32.96
CA LEU A 38 -36.14 -13.70 -33.85
C LEU A 38 -35.31 -12.74 -34.70
N LEU A 39 -35.95 -11.70 -35.26
CA LEU A 39 -35.25 -10.67 -36.03
C LEU A 39 -34.24 -9.88 -35.18
N CYS A 40 -34.59 -9.52 -33.94
CA CYS A 40 -33.70 -8.85 -33.03
C CYS A 40 -32.50 -9.72 -32.64
N THR A 41 -32.71 -11.03 -32.41
CA THR A 41 -31.60 -11.95 -32.12
C THR A 41 -30.70 -12.15 -33.33
N LEU A 42 -31.22 -12.29 -34.52
CA LEU A 42 -30.46 -12.40 -35.77
C LEU A 42 -29.64 -11.11 -36.04
N LEU A 43 -30.26 -9.95 -35.82
CA LEU A 43 -29.58 -8.67 -35.97
C LEU A 43 -28.42 -8.51 -34.94
N SER A 44 -28.66 -8.92 -33.69
CA SER A 44 -27.61 -8.90 -32.66
C SER A 44 -26.46 -9.82 -33.00
N ILE A 45 -26.73 -11.03 -33.48
CA ILE A 45 -25.73 -11.99 -33.95
C ILE A 45 -24.95 -11.40 -35.14
N PHE A 46 -25.65 -10.80 -36.10
CA PHE A 46 -25.01 -10.15 -37.26
C PHE A 46 -24.10 -8.99 -36.86
N LEU A 47 -24.52 -8.14 -35.91
CA LEU A 47 -23.71 -7.04 -35.39
C LEU A 47 -22.46 -7.54 -34.64
N VAL A 48 -22.57 -8.61 -33.85
CA VAL A 48 -21.41 -9.23 -33.15
C VAL A 48 -20.46 -9.82 -34.19
N PHE A 49 -20.95 -10.54 -35.20
CA PHE A 49 -20.09 -11.08 -36.27
C PHE A 49 -19.47 -9.98 -37.10
N SER A 50 -20.22 -8.94 -37.50
CA SER A 50 -19.67 -7.82 -38.29
C SER A 50 -18.62 -7.04 -37.51
N SER A 51 -18.76 -6.86 -36.18
CA SER A 51 -17.74 -6.23 -35.35
C SER A 51 -16.49 -7.09 -35.17
N ALA A 52 -16.65 -8.42 -35.14
CA ALA A 52 -15.52 -9.35 -35.06
C ALA A 52 -14.72 -9.45 -36.37
N PHE A 53 -15.41 -9.28 -37.54
CA PHE A 53 -14.74 -9.32 -38.84
C PHE A 53 -14.24 -7.95 -39.32
N SER A 54 -14.79 -6.84 -38.87
CA SER A 54 -14.31 -5.51 -39.26
C SER A 54 -12.93 -5.15 -38.69
N ASN A 55 -12.49 -5.83 -37.61
CA ASN A 55 -11.16 -5.63 -37.04
C ASN A 55 -10.03 -6.41 -37.75
N GLN A 56 -10.31 -7.24 -38.75
CA GLN A 56 -9.27 -8.02 -39.42
C GLN A 56 -8.76 -7.43 -40.74
N PHE A 57 -9.31 -6.30 -41.23
CA PHE A 57 -8.91 -5.74 -42.52
C PHE A 57 -8.22 -4.35 -42.50
N GLN A 58 -7.82 -3.86 -41.33
CA GLN A 58 -7.14 -2.55 -41.21
C GLN A 58 -5.62 -2.63 -41.03
N TRP A 59 -4.99 -3.78 -41.33
CA TRP A 59 -3.52 -3.95 -41.22
C TRP A 59 -2.78 -3.82 -42.57
N LEU A 60 -3.43 -3.41 -43.64
CA LEU A 60 -2.79 -3.30 -44.93
C LEU A 60 -3.18 -2.00 -45.63
N SER A 61 -2.61 -0.89 -45.23
CA SER A 61 -2.11 0.20 -46.07
C SER A 61 -1.68 1.40 -45.21
N CYS A 62 -0.39 1.47 -44.92
CA CYS A 62 0.28 2.76 -44.72
C CYS A 62 0.69 3.29 -46.06
N PRO A 63 0.08 4.36 -46.64
CA PRO A 63 0.61 5.04 -47.77
C PRO A 63 1.83 5.86 -47.34
N GLY A 64 3.01 5.32 -47.50
CA GLY A 64 4.26 6.01 -47.15
C GLY A 64 5.45 5.12 -46.79
N CYS A 65 5.28 3.79 -46.73
CA CYS A 65 6.39 2.87 -46.41
C CYS A 65 7.03 2.20 -47.62
N ASP A 66 7.04 2.84 -48.78
CA ASP A 66 7.85 2.37 -49.92
C ASP A 66 9.17 3.12 -49.98
N ARG A 67 10.25 2.33 -49.87
CA ARG A 67 11.64 2.67 -50.14
C ARG A 67 12.41 3.42 -49.04
N ILE A 68 12.89 2.68 -48.04
CA ILE A 68 14.23 2.96 -47.54
C ILE A 68 15.10 1.76 -47.87
N SER A 69 15.90 1.98 -48.92
CA SER A 69 16.98 1.14 -49.42
C SER A 69 17.95 0.82 -48.27
N LEU A 70 18.25 -0.46 -48.09
CA LEU A 70 19.36 -0.96 -47.27
C LEU A 70 20.69 -0.52 -47.90
N ALA A 71 21.18 0.68 -47.60
CA ALA A 71 22.58 1.05 -47.74
C ALA A 71 22.85 2.33 -46.95
N GLY A 72 23.36 2.19 -45.78
CA GLY A 72 23.83 3.29 -44.97
C GLY A 72 24.07 2.84 -43.53
N HIS A 73 25.30 2.43 -43.21
CA HIS A 73 25.79 2.38 -41.85
C HIS A 73 25.66 3.79 -41.25
N HIS A 74 24.48 4.14 -40.74
CA HIS A 74 24.40 5.19 -39.75
C HIS A 74 24.79 4.57 -38.39
N LYS A 75 26.03 4.87 -37.97
CA LYS A 75 26.40 4.89 -36.58
C LYS A 75 25.25 5.55 -35.84
N LEU A 76 24.49 4.76 -35.08
CA LEU A 76 23.74 5.27 -33.93
C LEU A 76 24.78 6.03 -33.11
N THR A 77 24.84 7.33 -33.30
CA THR A 77 25.40 8.22 -32.28
C THR A 77 24.61 7.91 -31.03
N ARG A 78 25.22 7.11 -30.14
CA ARG A 78 24.89 7.11 -28.75
C ARG A 78 24.81 8.59 -28.42
N SER A 79 23.60 9.13 -28.31
CA SER A 79 23.40 10.38 -27.61
C SER A 79 24.06 10.15 -26.27
N ASN A 80 25.13 10.86 -26.02
CA ASN A 80 25.71 10.97 -24.71
C ASN A 80 24.56 11.42 -23.80
N PHE A 81 23.92 10.49 -23.13
CA PHE A 81 23.26 10.79 -21.89
C PHE A 81 24.40 11.27 -20.97
N SER A 82 24.65 12.57 -21.01
CA SER A 82 25.37 13.23 -19.97
C SER A 82 24.71 12.75 -18.70
N SER A 83 25.48 12.18 -17.82
CA SER A 83 25.10 11.79 -16.47
C SER A 83 24.64 13.06 -15.76
N ASP A 84 23.38 13.40 -15.93
CA ASP A 84 22.74 14.55 -15.33
C ASP A 84 22.51 14.16 -13.86
N SER A 85 23.54 14.34 -13.03
CA SER A 85 23.47 14.19 -11.58
C SER A 85 22.34 15.04 -10.96
N HIS A 86 21.80 16.00 -11.74
CA HIS A 86 20.64 16.82 -11.39
C HIS A 86 19.30 16.10 -11.50
N ARG A 87 19.22 14.90 -12.09
CA ARG A 87 17.96 14.16 -12.27
C ARG A 87 17.60 13.25 -11.09
N VAL A 88 18.55 12.75 -10.35
CA VAL A 88 18.29 11.79 -9.27
C VAL A 88 17.66 12.50 -8.08
N THR A 89 16.44 12.08 -7.70
CA THR A 89 15.79 12.52 -6.45
C THR A 89 16.54 11.95 -5.26
N ASN A 90 16.76 12.76 -4.24
CA ASN A 90 17.31 12.35 -2.94
C ASN A 90 16.56 13.06 -1.81
N VAL A 91 16.85 12.71 -0.56
CA VAL A 91 16.15 13.23 0.62
C VAL A 91 16.17 14.75 0.72
N SER A 92 17.23 15.43 0.25
CA SER A 92 17.31 16.90 0.30
C SER A 92 16.32 17.61 -0.63
N HIS A 93 15.73 16.89 -1.58
CA HIS A 93 14.70 17.39 -2.50
C HIS A 93 13.27 17.26 -1.94
N ILE A 94 13.12 16.64 -0.78
CA ILE A 94 11.82 16.39 -0.12
C ILE A 94 11.62 17.38 1.01
N LEU A 95 10.45 18.00 1.05
CA LEU A 95 10.01 18.82 2.20
C LEU A 95 8.82 18.14 2.87
N PHE A 96 9.00 17.70 4.11
CA PHE A 96 7.95 17.08 4.91
C PHE A 96 7.08 18.13 5.58
N GLY A 97 5.76 17.97 5.44
CA GLY A 97 4.73 18.74 6.12
C GLY A 97 3.88 17.82 7.00
N ILE A 98 4.19 17.75 8.29
CA ILE A 98 3.56 16.84 9.23
C ILE A 98 2.45 17.54 9.99
N GLY A 99 1.22 17.02 9.90
CA GLY A 99 0.09 17.50 10.67
C GLY A 99 0.19 17.00 12.11
N GLY A 100 0.37 17.93 13.08
CA GLY A 100 0.45 17.57 14.50
C GLY A 100 -0.45 18.45 15.36
N SER A 101 -0.50 18.14 16.66
CA SER A 101 -1.17 18.96 17.66
C SER A 101 -0.25 19.21 18.85
N ALA A 102 -0.16 20.45 19.31
CA ALA A 102 0.62 20.82 20.49
C ALA A 102 0.18 20.03 21.75
N LYS A 103 -1.09 19.60 21.79
CA LYS A 103 -1.69 18.88 22.93
C LYS A 103 -1.28 17.42 23.00
N THR A 104 -1.04 16.78 21.84
CA THR A 104 -0.76 15.32 21.75
C THR A 104 0.68 15.04 21.33
N TRP A 105 1.46 16.06 20.99
CA TRP A 105 2.81 15.90 20.45
C TRP A 105 3.73 15.08 21.36
N ASN A 106 3.71 15.32 22.66
CA ASN A 106 4.56 14.60 23.61
C ASN A 106 4.33 13.11 23.61
N ASP A 107 3.09 12.67 23.35
CA ASP A 107 2.74 11.25 23.30
C ASP A 107 3.05 10.63 21.92
N ARG A 108 2.97 11.42 20.83
CA ARG A 108 3.07 10.94 19.45
C ARG A 108 4.43 11.17 18.79
N ARG A 109 5.24 12.10 19.28
CA ARG A 109 6.53 12.45 18.67
C ARG A 109 7.44 11.25 18.39
N HIS A 110 7.29 10.19 19.17
CA HIS A 110 8.10 8.96 19.05
C HIS A 110 7.95 8.31 17.67
N TYR A 111 6.79 8.41 17.03
CA TYR A 111 6.61 7.93 15.66
C TYR A 111 7.45 8.72 14.66
N CYS A 112 7.48 10.05 14.78
CA CYS A 112 8.32 10.89 13.93
C CYS A 112 9.81 10.68 14.20
N GLU A 113 10.22 10.51 15.46
CA GLU A 113 11.61 10.31 15.87
C GLU A 113 12.22 9.00 15.35
N LEU A 114 11.39 7.99 15.01
CA LEU A 114 11.85 6.73 14.41
C LEU A 114 12.51 6.93 13.02
N TRP A 115 12.06 7.91 12.26
CA TRP A 115 12.51 8.11 10.89
C TRP A 115 13.13 9.47 10.62
N TRP A 116 12.89 10.45 11.47
CA TRP A 116 13.46 11.77 11.30
C TRP A 116 14.97 11.75 11.51
N ARG A 117 15.71 12.29 10.53
CA ARG A 117 17.18 12.39 10.58
C ARG A 117 17.55 13.87 10.70
N PRO A 118 17.92 14.37 11.89
CA PRO A 118 18.31 15.77 12.09
C PRO A 118 19.41 16.20 11.12
N ASN A 119 19.27 17.39 10.54
CA ASN A 119 20.18 17.97 9.53
C ASN A 119 20.23 17.23 8.16
N ILE A 120 19.47 16.17 7.98
CA ILE A 120 19.37 15.41 6.71
C ILE A 120 17.96 15.56 6.12
N THR A 121 16.93 15.23 6.90
CA THR A 121 15.54 15.43 6.51
C THR A 121 15.15 16.89 6.63
N ARG A 122 14.29 17.38 5.74
CA ARG A 122 13.80 18.77 5.68
C ARG A 122 12.30 18.77 5.89
N GLY A 123 11.81 19.56 6.80
CA GLY A 123 10.37 19.67 7.05
C GLY A 123 10.04 20.23 8.41
N PHE A 124 8.73 20.23 8.69
CA PHE A 124 8.19 20.81 9.93
C PHE A 124 6.97 20.03 10.38
N VAL A 125 6.80 19.95 11.70
CA VAL A 125 5.51 19.62 12.29
C VAL A 125 4.69 20.92 12.38
N TRP A 126 3.49 20.92 11.84
CA TRP A 126 2.59 22.06 11.83
C TRP A 126 1.56 21.90 12.95
N LEU A 127 1.59 22.81 13.91
CA LEU A 127 0.77 22.80 15.12
C LEU A 127 -0.31 23.89 15.06
N GLU A 128 -1.41 23.72 15.80
CA GLU A 128 -2.45 24.73 15.94
C GLU A 128 -2.04 25.92 16.82
N GLU A 129 -1.11 25.67 17.76
CA GLU A 129 -0.59 26.68 18.69
C GLU A 129 0.86 26.36 19.08
N LYS A 130 1.52 27.31 19.73
CA LYS A 130 2.87 27.05 20.28
C LYS A 130 2.80 26.03 21.41
N PRO A 131 3.75 25.08 21.47
CA PRO A 131 3.89 24.23 22.64
C PRO A 131 4.07 25.08 23.91
N PRO A 132 3.65 24.54 25.08
CA PRO A 132 3.90 25.23 26.36
C PRO A 132 5.39 25.55 26.53
N GLU A 133 5.73 26.72 27.09
CA GLU A 133 7.13 27.14 27.33
C GLU A 133 7.89 26.20 28.26
N THR A 134 7.16 25.41 29.06
CA THR A 134 7.73 24.37 29.94
C THR A 134 8.23 23.15 29.17
N ASP A 135 7.76 22.96 27.94
CA ASP A 135 8.07 21.79 27.13
C ASP A 135 9.24 22.10 26.19
N VAL A 136 10.42 21.60 26.52
CA VAL A 136 11.60 21.72 25.67
C VAL A 136 11.39 20.88 24.42
N TRP A 137 11.37 21.52 23.23
CA TRP A 137 11.24 20.81 21.98
C TRP A 137 12.47 19.97 21.69
N PRO A 138 12.33 18.62 21.51
CA PRO A 138 13.51 17.74 21.37
C PRO A 138 14.27 18.01 20.07
N VAL A 139 15.58 17.97 20.12
CA VAL A 139 16.45 18.10 18.93
C VAL A 139 16.35 16.89 17.99
N THR A 140 15.85 15.76 18.50
CA THR A 140 15.59 14.52 17.75
C THR A 140 14.30 14.59 16.93
N SER A 141 13.40 15.50 17.29
CA SER A 141 12.13 15.72 16.62
C SER A 141 12.26 16.66 15.42
N PRO A 142 11.37 16.59 14.41
CA PRO A 142 11.27 17.63 13.39
C PRO A 142 11.00 18.99 14.03
N PRO A 143 11.56 20.10 13.52
CA PRO A 143 11.22 21.42 14.02
C PRO A 143 9.73 21.72 13.78
N TYR A 144 9.11 22.51 14.65
CA TYR A 144 7.71 22.87 14.48
C TYR A 144 7.49 24.28 13.90
N LYS A 145 6.31 24.46 13.31
CA LYS A 145 5.72 25.76 12.96
C LYS A 145 4.28 25.82 13.45
N VAL A 146 3.80 27.00 13.69
CA VAL A 146 2.39 27.25 14.00
C VAL A 146 1.68 27.63 12.72
N SER A 147 0.60 26.90 12.41
CA SER A 147 -0.23 27.15 11.22
C SER A 147 -0.99 28.48 11.35
N GLU A 148 -1.34 29.05 10.21
CA GLU A 148 -2.17 30.23 10.13
C GLU A 148 -3.59 29.99 10.67
N ASP A 149 -4.26 31.07 11.10
CA ASP A 149 -5.64 31.01 11.53
C ASP A 149 -6.58 30.61 10.39
N THR A 150 -7.37 29.59 10.63
CA THR A 150 -8.36 29.05 9.69
C THR A 150 -9.80 29.45 10.02
N SER A 151 -10.02 30.38 10.95
CA SER A 151 -11.37 30.84 11.39
C SER A 151 -12.20 31.39 10.24
N ILE A 152 -11.56 32.03 9.25
CA ILE A 152 -12.18 32.61 8.07
C ILE A 152 -12.80 31.55 7.12
N PHE A 153 -12.39 30.31 7.20
CA PHE A 153 -12.89 29.25 6.32
C PHE A 153 -14.16 28.60 6.88
N LYS A 154 -15.10 28.29 5.97
CA LYS A 154 -16.31 27.58 6.31
C LYS A 154 -16.02 26.09 6.53
N TYR A 155 -16.60 25.50 7.59
CA TYR A 155 -16.59 24.07 7.83
C TYR A 155 -17.95 23.63 8.41
N THR A 156 -18.64 22.72 7.74
CA THR A 156 -20.02 22.32 8.08
C THR A 156 -20.21 20.83 8.31
N CYS A 157 -19.13 20.03 8.29
CA CYS A 157 -19.19 18.62 8.61
C CYS A 157 -19.41 18.43 10.12
N GLY A 158 -20.61 18.05 10.53
CA GLY A 158 -20.99 18.00 11.95
C GLY A 158 -20.33 16.86 12.75
N TYR A 159 -19.77 15.86 12.08
CA TYR A 159 -19.07 14.72 12.68
C TYR A 159 -17.55 14.75 12.44
N GLY A 160 -17.03 15.80 11.85
CA GLY A 160 -15.61 16.02 11.61
C GLY A 160 -15.02 17.10 12.53
N SER A 161 -13.73 17.36 12.35
CA SER A 161 -12.98 18.35 13.09
C SER A 161 -12.54 19.52 12.19
N ARG A 162 -12.59 20.75 12.68
CA ARG A 162 -12.05 21.93 11.97
C ARG A 162 -10.55 21.84 11.72
N SER A 163 -9.81 21.01 12.45
CA SER A 163 -8.39 20.75 12.19
C SER A 163 -8.14 20.28 10.74
N ALA A 164 -9.14 19.66 10.09
CA ALA A 164 -9.07 19.29 8.70
C ALA A 164 -8.76 20.47 7.75
N LEU A 165 -9.21 21.68 8.08
CA LEU A 165 -8.89 22.90 7.31
C LEU A 165 -7.41 23.26 7.44
N ARG A 166 -6.89 23.23 8.66
CA ARG A 166 -5.50 23.54 8.97
C ARG A 166 -4.57 22.53 8.31
N ILE A 167 -4.87 21.24 8.50
CA ILE A 167 -4.04 20.14 7.95
C ILE A 167 -4.06 20.18 6.41
N ALA A 168 -5.20 20.44 5.77
CA ALA A 168 -5.27 20.60 4.31
C ALA A 168 -4.40 21.75 3.78
N ARG A 169 -4.16 22.80 4.59
CA ARG A 169 -3.35 23.95 4.19
C ARG A 169 -1.84 23.77 4.40
N ILE A 170 -1.41 22.68 5.07
CA ILE A 170 0.03 22.45 5.32
C ILE A 170 0.84 22.46 4.02
N VAL A 171 0.31 21.91 2.94
CA VAL A 171 1.00 21.96 1.64
C VAL A 171 1.22 23.40 1.16
N LYS A 172 0.22 24.28 1.35
CA LYS A 172 0.34 25.70 1.00
C LYS A 172 1.36 26.39 1.90
N GLU A 173 1.20 26.27 3.21
CA GLU A 173 2.10 26.87 4.19
C GLU A 173 3.55 26.39 4.01
N SER A 174 3.75 25.12 3.66
CA SER A 174 5.06 24.55 3.33
C SER A 174 5.65 25.09 2.03
N PHE A 175 4.80 25.30 1.00
CA PHE A 175 5.22 25.88 -0.27
C PHE A 175 5.64 27.35 -0.11
N GLU A 176 4.87 28.14 0.66
CA GLU A 176 5.09 29.56 0.92
C GLU A 176 6.36 29.85 1.74
N LEU A 177 6.99 28.82 2.36
CA LEU A 177 8.34 28.97 2.95
C LEU A 177 9.40 29.32 1.91
N GLY A 178 9.14 29.07 0.62
CA GLY A 178 10.04 29.41 -0.48
C GLY A 178 11.41 28.74 -0.39
N LEU A 179 11.48 27.52 0.16
CA LEU A 179 12.74 26.80 0.33
C LEU A 179 13.29 26.32 -1.03
N ASP A 180 14.59 26.51 -1.22
CA ASP A 180 15.26 26.14 -2.46
C ASP A 180 15.32 24.62 -2.65
N ASN A 181 15.40 24.19 -3.91
CA ASN A 181 15.66 22.80 -4.31
C ASN A 181 14.62 21.78 -3.82
N VAL A 182 13.37 22.20 -3.59
CA VAL A 182 12.26 21.30 -3.28
C VAL A 182 11.69 20.77 -4.58
N ARG A 183 11.60 19.45 -4.70
CA ARG A 183 10.96 18.73 -5.81
C ARG A 183 9.63 18.12 -5.40
N TRP A 184 9.55 17.69 -4.13
CA TRP A 184 8.41 16.98 -3.56
C TRP A 184 8.03 17.54 -2.20
N PHE A 185 6.73 17.76 -2.03
CA PHE A 185 6.11 18.02 -0.73
C PHE A 185 5.48 16.71 -0.27
N VAL A 186 5.94 16.17 0.86
CA VAL A 186 5.44 14.92 1.44
C VAL A 186 4.66 15.25 2.70
N MET A 187 3.36 14.92 2.67
CA MET A 187 2.44 15.17 3.77
C MET A 187 2.21 13.89 4.57
N GLY A 188 1.97 14.02 5.86
CA GLY A 188 1.61 12.94 6.78
C GLY A 188 1.15 13.49 8.11
N ASP A 189 0.79 12.59 9.03
CA ASP A 189 0.36 12.93 10.38
C ASP A 189 1.48 12.65 11.42
N ASP A 190 1.31 13.10 12.66
CA ASP A 190 2.32 12.95 13.72
C ASP A 190 2.51 11.51 14.21
N ASP A 191 1.66 10.58 13.75
CA ASP A 191 1.78 9.14 13.93
C ASP A 191 2.08 8.37 12.63
N THR A 192 2.50 9.07 11.57
CA THR A 192 3.02 8.44 10.34
C THR A 192 4.49 8.05 10.52
N VAL A 193 4.81 6.78 10.29
CA VAL A 193 6.19 6.27 10.23
C VAL A 193 6.61 6.15 8.77
N PHE A 194 7.53 7.00 8.32
CA PHE A 194 8.08 6.96 6.96
C PHE A 194 9.35 6.12 6.87
N PHE A 195 9.50 5.39 5.79
CA PHE A 195 10.70 4.65 5.40
C PHE A 195 11.42 5.42 4.28
N ILE A 196 12.27 6.36 4.68
CA ILE A 196 12.79 7.46 3.85
C ILE A 196 13.53 6.99 2.60
N ASP A 197 14.39 5.97 2.71
CA ASP A 197 15.18 5.51 1.57
C ASP A 197 14.28 4.85 0.51
N ASN A 198 13.23 4.16 0.93
CA ASN A 198 12.20 3.61 0.05
C ASN A 198 11.32 4.71 -0.55
N LEU A 199 10.94 5.73 0.23
CA LEU A 199 10.21 6.89 -0.27
C LEU A 199 11.01 7.60 -1.37
N VAL A 200 12.31 7.84 -1.16
CA VAL A 200 13.22 8.42 -2.16
C VAL A 200 13.25 7.57 -3.44
N SER A 201 13.33 6.24 -3.29
CA SER A 201 13.31 5.30 -4.42
C SER A 201 12.01 5.37 -5.20
N VAL A 202 10.87 5.41 -4.51
CA VAL A 202 9.54 5.55 -5.14
C VAL A 202 9.42 6.88 -5.88
N LEU A 203 9.77 8.00 -5.25
CA LEU A 203 9.70 9.31 -5.88
C LEU A 203 10.70 9.47 -7.03
N GLY A 204 11.81 8.72 -6.99
CA GLY A 204 12.81 8.66 -8.07
C GLY A 204 12.29 8.07 -9.38
N LYS A 205 11.19 7.30 -9.35
CA LYS A 205 10.54 6.74 -10.56
C LYS A 205 9.89 7.82 -11.43
N TYR A 206 9.55 8.97 -10.85
CA TYR A 206 8.71 10.00 -11.46
C TYR A 206 9.49 11.25 -11.82
N ASP A 207 9.16 11.82 -12.97
CA ASP A 207 9.70 13.12 -13.38
C ASP A 207 9.08 14.24 -12.52
N HIS A 208 9.83 14.71 -11.54
CA HIS A 208 9.41 15.77 -10.63
C HIS A 208 9.05 17.11 -11.30
N ASN A 209 9.31 17.28 -12.59
CA ASN A 209 8.90 18.44 -13.36
C ASN A 209 7.49 18.32 -13.95
N GLN A 210 6.85 17.16 -13.78
CA GLN A 210 5.46 16.92 -14.13
C GLN A 210 4.57 17.01 -12.89
N MET A 211 3.26 17.13 -13.09
CA MET A 211 2.29 17.19 -11.99
C MET A 211 1.94 15.78 -11.51
N TYR A 212 2.39 15.43 -10.31
CA TYR A 212 2.09 14.16 -9.67
C TYR A 212 1.47 14.34 -8.28
N TYR A 213 0.45 13.54 -8.00
CA TYR A 213 -0.13 13.28 -6.70
C TYR A 213 0.03 11.78 -6.42
N ILE A 214 0.91 11.40 -5.48
CA ILE A 214 1.36 10.02 -5.24
C ILE A 214 1.03 9.62 -3.82
N GLY A 215 0.46 8.42 -3.63
CA GLY A 215 0.14 7.86 -2.31
C GLY A 215 -0.64 6.55 -2.44
N GLY A 216 -1.26 6.10 -1.36
CA GLY A 216 -2.10 4.91 -1.33
C GLY A 216 -3.52 5.22 -0.85
N ASN A 217 -4.48 4.42 -1.29
CA ASN A 217 -5.83 4.43 -0.72
C ASN A 217 -5.88 3.64 0.60
N SER A 218 -7.06 3.46 1.18
CA SER A 218 -7.23 2.68 2.41
C SER A 218 -7.19 1.18 2.14
N GLU A 219 -6.79 0.40 3.12
CA GLU A 219 -6.94 -1.06 3.13
C GLU A 219 -8.40 -1.49 3.28
N SER A 220 -9.26 -0.61 3.79
CA SER A 220 -10.67 -0.86 4.04
C SER A 220 -11.56 -0.32 2.94
N VAL A 221 -12.28 -1.20 2.25
CA VAL A 221 -13.27 -0.83 1.21
C VAL A 221 -14.34 0.13 1.76
N GLU A 222 -14.74 -0.02 3.02
CA GLU A 222 -15.74 0.86 3.62
C GLU A 222 -15.25 2.32 3.72
N GLN A 223 -13.95 2.53 3.95
CA GLN A 223 -13.37 3.87 3.97
C GLN A 223 -13.32 4.47 2.55
N ASP A 224 -12.88 3.70 1.57
CA ASP A 224 -12.80 4.15 0.19
C ASP A 224 -14.18 4.48 -0.39
N VAL A 225 -15.22 3.69 -0.05
CA VAL A 225 -16.62 3.97 -0.45
C VAL A 225 -17.12 5.28 0.18
N ILE A 226 -16.76 5.55 1.44
CA ILE A 226 -17.22 6.76 2.13
C ILE A 226 -16.49 8.00 1.65
N HIS A 227 -15.20 7.89 1.37
CA HIS A 227 -14.34 9.04 1.03
C HIS A 227 -14.00 9.08 -0.45
N SER A 228 -13.12 8.23 -0.94
CA SER A 228 -12.79 8.06 -2.37
C SER A 228 -11.77 6.96 -2.59
N TYR A 229 -11.95 6.15 -3.64
CA TYR A 229 -10.91 5.25 -4.16
C TYR A 229 -9.76 5.97 -4.87
N ASN A 230 -9.98 7.22 -5.30
CA ASN A 230 -8.98 8.03 -6.01
C ASN A 230 -8.30 9.06 -5.09
N MET A 231 -8.21 8.76 -3.81
CA MET A 231 -7.63 9.64 -2.80
C MET A 231 -6.46 8.94 -2.11
N ALA A 232 -5.33 9.62 -1.98
CA ALA A 232 -4.33 9.21 -1.01
C ALA A 232 -4.81 9.60 0.39
N TYR A 233 -4.78 8.65 1.31
CA TYR A 233 -5.13 8.89 2.71
C TYR A 233 -4.01 9.63 3.42
N GLY A 234 -4.37 10.71 4.12
CA GLY A 234 -3.44 11.69 4.65
C GLY A 234 -2.45 11.10 5.65
N GLY A 235 -2.94 10.24 6.54
CA GLY A 235 -2.09 9.60 7.54
C GLY A 235 -1.15 8.55 6.96
N GLY A 236 -1.57 7.79 5.94
CA GLY A 236 -0.67 6.93 5.17
C GLY A 236 0.44 7.71 4.46
N GLY A 237 0.27 9.01 4.36
CA GLY A 237 1.16 9.93 3.69
C GLY A 237 0.94 10.01 2.19
N PHE A 238 1.28 11.17 1.62
CA PHE A 238 1.25 11.36 0.17
C PHE A 238 2.29 12.40 -0.27
N ALA A 239 2.69 12.31 -1.53
CA ALA A 239 3.63 13.25 -2.13
C ALA A 239 2.97 14.06 -3.24
N ILE A 240 3.29 15.35 -3.28
CA ILE A 240 2.89 16.28 -4.33
C ILE A 240 4.15 16.84 -4.98
N SER A 241 4.25 16.75 -6.31
CA SER A 241 5.37 17.36 -7.05
C SER A 241 5.34 18.88 -6.98
N TYR A 242 6.48 19.53 -7.10
CA TYR A 242 6.58 20.99 -7.05
C TYR A 242 5.65 21.70 -8.06
N PRO A 243 5.56 21.30 -9.34
CA PRO A 243 4.62 21.91 -10.29
C PRO A 243 3.16 21.81 -9.86
N LEU A 244 2.75 20.64 -9.32
CA LEU A 244 1.39 20.46 -8.83
C LEU A 244 1.12 21.32 -7.58
N ALA A 245 2.06 21.35 -6.63
CA ALA A 245 1.95 22.20 -5.46
C ALA A 245 1.78 23.67 -5.84
N LYS A 246 2.56 24.17 -6.81
CA LYS A 246 2.48 25.53 -7.32
C LYS A 246 1.08 25.90 -7.86
N GLU A 247 0.43 25.00 -8.58
CA GLU A 247 -0.94 25.23 -9.07
C GLU A 247 -1.96 25.08 -7.94
N LEU A 248 -1.80 24.09 -7.07
CA LEU A 248 -2.70 23.85 -5.95
C LEU A 248 -2.77 25.04 -5.00
N VAL A 249 -1.64 25.64 -4.64
CA VAL A 249 -1.57 26.78 -3.70
C VAL A 249 -2.41 27.98 -4.18
N ARG A 250 -2.50 28.18 -5.49
CA ARG A 250 -3.25 29.30 -6.10
C ARG A 250 -4.76 29.16 -5.91
N ILE A 251 -5.28 27.94 -5.85
CA ILE A 251 -6.73 27.67 -5.79
C ILE A 251 -7.18 27.18 -4.43
N LEU A 252 -6.27 26.74 -3.55
CA LEU A 252 -6.55 25.93 -2.37
C LEU A 252 -7.55 26.59 -1.42
N ASP A 253 -7.37 27.86 -1.06
CA ASP A 253 -8.22 28.55 -0.09
C ASP A 253 -9.66 28.71 -0.62
N GLY A 254 -9.83 29.04 -1.89
CA GLY A 254 -11.14 29.08 -2.54
C GLY A 254 -11.78 27.70 -2.67
N CYS A 255 -10.96 26.70 -2.98
CA CYS A 255 -11.39 25.31 -3.10
C CYS A 255 -11.84 24.72 -1.76
N ILE A 256 -11.09 24.92 -0.67
CA ILE A 256 -11.48 24.46 0.68
C ILE A 256 -12.85 24.99 1.07
N ASN A 257 -13.17 26.25 0.71
CA ASN A 257 -14.48 26.84 0.96
C ASN A 257 -15.59 26.21 0.08
N ARG A 258 -15.31 25.76 -1.13
CA ARG A 258 -16.29 25.02 -1.95
C ARG A 258 -16.61 23.65 -1.33
N TYR A 259 -15.60 22.95 -0.83
CA TYR A 259 -15.72 21.63 -0.19
C TYR A 259 -15.84 21.71 1.33
N HIS A 260 -16.54 22.75 1.84
CA HIS A 260 -16.66 23.01 3.29
C HIS A 260 -17.36 21.88 4.07
N SER A 261 -18.13 21.01 3.40
CA SER A 261 -18.85 19.87 4.00
C SER A 261 -18.04 18.60 4.05
N PHE A 262 -16.87 18.53 3.38
CA PHE A 262 -16.04 17.35 3.40
C PHE A 262 -15.40 17.13 4.77
N TYR A 263 -15.29 15.83 5.15
CA TYR A 263 -14.86 15.40 6.48
C TYR A 263 -13.39 15.70 6.75
N GLY A 264 -12.48 15.13 5.93
CA GLY A 264 -11.05 15.09 6.17
C GLY A 264 -10.24 16.15 5.40
N SER A 265 -9.02 16.34 5.85
CA SER A 265 -8.02 17.19 5.18
C SER A 265 -7.62 16.61 3.82
N ASP A 266 -7.37 15.31 3.75
CA ASP A 266 -7.03 14.54 2.58
C ASP A 266 -8.13 14.59 1.52
N GLN A 267 -9.40 14.44 1.93
CA GLN A 267 -10.56 14.57 1.05
C GLN A 267 -10.65 15.97 0.43
N LYS A 268 -10.32 17.01 1.19
CA LYS A 268 -10.29 18.41 0.69
C LYS A 268 -9.13 18.62 -0.29
N VAL A 269 -7.94 18.12 0.03
CA VAL A 269 -6.75 18.22 -0.82
C VAL A 269 -6.99 17.47 -2.13
N GLN A 270 -7.50 16.23 -2.06
CA GLN A 270 -7.83 15.44 -3.25
C GLN A 270 -8.85 16.14 -4.14
N ALA A 271 -9.93 16.69 -3.57
CA ALA A 271 -10.93 17.43 -4.34
C ALA A 271 -10.32 18.64 -5.06
N CYS A 272 -9.41 19.36 -4.41
CA CYS A 272 -8.74 20.51 -5.01
C CYS A 272 -7.75 20.10 -6.11
N ILE A 273 -7.05 18.97 -5.94
CA ILE A 273 -6.19 18.39 -6.98
C ILE A 273 -7.03 17.92 -8.17
N SER A 274 -8.22 17.37 -7.92
CA SER A 274 -9.15 16.98 -8.98
C SER A 274 -9.65 18.18 -9.80
N GLU A 275 -9.81 19.37 -9.20
CA GLU A 275 -10.11 20.60 -9.95
C GLU A 275 -8.97 21.03 -10.91
N ILE A 276 -7.73 20.63 -10.61
CA ILE A 276 -6.58 20.85 -11.50
C ILE A 276 -6.56 19.77 -12.61
N GLY A 277 -7.25 18.63 -12.40
CA GLY A 277 -7.33 17.53 -13.35
C GLY A 277 -6.21 16.48 -13.19
N VAL A 278 -5.56 16.42 -12.02
CA VAL A 278 -4.50 15.45 -11.74
C VAL A 278 -5.07 14.27 -10.95
N PRO A 279 -4.97 13.03 -11.45
CA PRO A 279 -5.41 11.83 -10.73
C PRO A 279 -4.40 11.41 -9.67
N LEU A 280 -4.83 10.50 -8.78
CA LEU A 280 -3.92 9.77 -7.90
C LEU A 280 -3.02 8.85 -8.72
N THR A 281 -1.73 8.90 -8.46
CA THR A 281 -0.76 7.86 -8.83
C THR A 281 -0.58 6.95 -7.62
N GLU A 282 -1.17 5.78 -7.68
CA GLU A 282 -1.17 4.83 -6.56
C GLU A 282 0.18 4.12 -6.46
N GLU A 283 0.70 4.04 -5.22
CA GLU A 283 1.89 3.29 -4.85
C GLU A 283 1.60 2.40 -3.64
N LEU A 284 1.75 1.09 -3.82
CA LEU A 284 1.33 0.05 -2.89
C LEU A 284 2.13 0.01 -1.57
N GLY A 285 3.18 0.81 -1.45
CA GLY A 285 3.99 0.88 -0.23
C GLY A 285 3.52 1.91 0.79
N PHE A 286 2.52 2.75 0.46
CA PHE A 286 1.89 3.65 1.42
C PHE A 286 0.74 2.94 2.11
N HIS A 287 0.76 2.89 3.45
CA HIS A 287 -0.23 2.18 4.24
C HIS A 287 -0.93 3.11 5.22
N GLN A 288 -2.24 3.29 5.03
CA GLN A 288 -3.10 3.97 5.99
C GLN A 288 -3.30 3.11 7.23
N VAL A 289 -3.27 1.78 7.07
CA VAL A 289 -3.51 0.76 8.11
C VAL A 289 -4.91 0.94 8.73
N ASP A 290 -5.92 1.10 7.87
CA ASP A 290 -7.32 1.20 8.30
C ASP A 290 -7.89 -0.17 8.68
N ILE A 291 -7.24 -0.80 9.65
CA ILE A 291 -7.60 -2.08 10.23
C ILE A 291 -7.58 -1.98 11.77
N ARG A 292 -8.16 -2.98 12.42
CA ARG A 292 -8.12 -3.15 13.89
C ARG A 292 -7.72 -4.58 14.25
N GLY A 293 -7.09 -4.75 15.39
CA GLY A 293 -6.65 -6.06 15.88
C GLY A 293 -5.21 -6.37 15.51
N ASN A 294 -4.91 -7.59 15.10
CA ASN A 294 -3.54 -8.04 14.86
C ASN A 294 -3.11 -7.74 13.40
N PRO A 295 -2.14 -6.85 13.15
CA PRO A 295 -1.69 -6.48 11.79
C PRO A 295 -0.84 -7.56 11.13
N TYR A 296 -0.61 -8.70 11.78
CA TYR A 296 0.26 -9.77 11.33
C TYR A 296 0.01 -10.18 9.88
N GLY A 297 -1.24 -10.50 9.53
CA GLY A 297 -1.58 -10.97 8.19
C GLY A 297 -1.25 -9.96 7.10
N LEU A 298 -1.53 -8.67 7.34
CA LEU A 298 -1.23 -7.59 6.41
C LEU A 298 0.28 -7.46 6.17
N LEU A 299 1.07 -7.42 7.23
CA LEU A 299 2.52 -7.20 7.15
C LEU A 299 3.28 -8.45 6.68
N ALA A 300 2.78 -9.65 7.00
CA ALA A 300 3.37 -10.91 6.53
C ALA A 300 3.19 -11.13 5.02
N ALA A 301 2.16 -10.54 4.42
CA ALA A 301 1.81 -10.62 3.00
C ALA A 301 1.89 -9.25 2.31
N HIS A 302 2.89 -8.45 2.68
CA HIS A 302 3.12 -7.13 2.08
C HIS A 302 3.22 -7.24 0.54
N PRO A 303 2.60 -6.33 -0.21
CA PRO A 303 2.66 -6.33 -1.67
C PRO A 303 4.10 -6.20 -2.19
N LEU A 304 4.32 -6.59 -3.45
CA LEU A 304 5.62 -6.46 -4.10
C LEU A 304 5.89 -4.99 -4.45
N ALA A 305 6.24 -4.22 -3.43
CA ALA A 305 6.52 -2.80 -3.47
C ALA A 305 7.43 -2.41 -2.30
N PRO A 306 8.25 -1.36 -2.39
CA PRO A 306 8.99 -0.87 -1.23
C PRO A 306 8.02 -0.41 -0.13
N LEU A 307 8.28 -0.78 1.12
CA LEU A 307 7.55 -0.23 2.26
C LEU A 307 7.87 1.26 2.39
N VAL A 308 6.88 2.12 2.24
CA VAL A 308 7.07 3.59 2.26
C VAL A 308 6.60 4.20 3.57
N SER A 309 5.45 3.76 4.08
CA SER A 309 4.89 4.30 5.32
C SER A 309 3.97 3.32 6.03
N LEU A 310 3.80 3.55 7.33
CA LEU A 310 2.79 2.90 8.17
C LEU A 310 2.13 3.97 9.03
N HIS A 311 0.80 3.88 9.22
CA HIS A 311 0.01 4.79 10.04
C HIS A 311 -0.98 4.04 10.93
N HIS A 312 -1.79 4.72 11.74
CA HIS A 312 -2.80 4.16 12.66
C HIS A 312 -2.30 3.04 13.59
N LEU A 313 -1.00 3.06 13.90
CA LEU A 313 -0.37 2.01 14.69
C LEU A 313 -0.85 1.95 16.14
N ASP A 314 -1.42 3.03 16.69
CA ASP A 314 -2.07 3.06 18.00
C ASP A 314 -3.37 2.22 18.08
N TYR A 315 -3.93 1.85 16.91
CA TYR A 315 -5.22 1.16 16.82
C TYR A 315 -5.10 -0.32 16.51
N VAL A 316 -3.88 -0.81 16.35
CA VAL A 316 -3.57 -2.23 16.13
C VAL A 316 -2.67 -2.76 17.23
N GLN A 317 -2.63 -4.09 17.36
CA GLN A 317 -1.69 -4.74 18.27
C GLN A 317 -0.25 -4.46 17.81
N PRO A 318 0.73 -4.49 18.75
CA PRO A 318 2.14 -4.34 18.38
C PRO A 318 2.55 -5.33 17.30
N ILE A 319 3.38 -4.85 16.34
CA ILE A 319 3.83 -5.63 15.18
C ILE A 319 4.53 -6.93 15.62
N PHE A 320 5.36 -6.86 16.66
CA PHE A 320 5.98 -8.04 17.26
C PHE A 320 5.28 -8.42 18.57
N PRO A 321 4.90 -9.69 18.76
CA PRO A 321 4.21 -10.13 19.96
C PRO A 321 5.02 -9.90 21.24
N GLY A 322 4.33 -9.56 22.33
CA GLY A 322 4.94 -9.39 23.65
C GLY A 322 5.78 -8.12 23.83
N MET A 323 5.71 -7.18 22.89
CA MET A 323 6.37 -5.88 22.94
C MET A 323 5.34 -4.75 23.06
N ASN A 324 5.77 -3.54 23.44
CA ASN A 324 4.97 -2.34 23.19
C ASN A 324 5.15 -1.87 21.75
N GLN A 325 4.29 -0.94 21.31
CA GLN A 325 4.26 -0.53 19.90
C GLN A 325 5.55 0.13 19.42
N ILE A 326 6.12 1.02 20.20
CA ILE A 326 7.34 1.77 19.84
C ILE A 326 8.56 0.84 19.78
N ASP A 327 8.74 -0.04 20.76
CA ASP A 327 9.84 -1.02 20.75
C ASP A 327 9.70 -2.00 19.58
N SER A 328 8.44 -2.35 19.25
CA SER A 328 8.09 -3.18 18.12
C SER A 328 8.51 -2.54 16.78
N LEU A 329 8.27 -1.24 16.63
CA LEU A 329 8.68 -0.46 15.48
C LEU A 329 10.21 -0.30 15.40
N HIS A 330 10.89 -0.02 16.52
CA HIS A 330 12.34 -0.02 16.55
C HIS A 330 12.95 -1.36 16.11
N LYS A 331 12.28 -2.47 16.44
CA LYS A 331 12.71 -3.79 15.98
C LYS A 331 12.56 -3.96 14.48
N LEU A 332 11.52 -3.41 13.85
CA LEU A 332 11.32 -3.42 12.38
C LEU A 332 12.29 -2.46 11.66
N VAL A 333 12.67 -1.35 12.28
CA VAL A 333 13.61 -0.38 11.71
C VAL A 333 15.02 -0.97 11.55
N LYS A 334 15.45 -1.89 12.42
CA LYS A 334 16.79 -2.50 12.33
C LYS A 334 17.06 -3.21 10.99
N PRO A 335 16.21 -4.15 10.52
CA PRO A 335 16.40 -4.73 9.18
C PRO A 335 16.25 -3.68 8.06
N TYR A 336 15.36 -2.71 8.21
CA TYR A 336 15.22 -1.62 7.26
C TYR A 336 16.52 -0.81 7.09
N GLU A 337 17.23 -0.49 8.15
CA GLU A 337 18.52 0.22 8.09
C GLU A 337 19.61 -0.57 7.34
N ILE A 338 19.52 -1.90 7.34
CA ILE A 338 20.50 -2.78 6.67
C ILE A 338 20.13 -3.02 5.20
N ASP A 339 18.87 -3.31 4.91
CA ASP A 339 18.36 -3.59 3.55
C ASP A 339 16.96 -2.99 3.36
N PRO A 340 16.88 -1.67 3.11
CA PRO A 340 15.61 -0.96 3.00
C PRO A 340 14.66 -1.59 1.98
N GLY A 341 15.17 -1.92 0.79
CA GLY A 341 14.37 -2.43 -0.32
C GLY A 341 13.79 -3.81 -0.08
N ARG A 342 14.40 -4.62 0.82
CA ARG A 342 13.92 -5.97 1.10
C ARG A 342 12.95 -6.03 2.28
N THR A 343 12.87 -5.00 3.11
CA THR A 343 11.99 -5.00 4.29
C THR A 343 10.55 -5.33 3.91
N LEU A 344 9.97 -6.34 4.59
CA LEU A 344 8.66 -6.95 4.35
C LEU A 344 8.48 -7.65 2.99
N GLN A 345 9.51 -7.72 2.15
CA GLN A 345 9.38 -8.45 0.87
C GLN A 345 9.29 -9.95 1.12
N GLN A 346 8.28 -10.59 0.50
CA GLN A 346 8.09 -12.02 0.60
C GLN A 346 8.99 -12.78 -0.40
N SER A 347 9.56 -13.92 0.07
CA SER A 347 10.17 -14.96 -0.76
C SER A 347 9.56 -16.30 -0.41
N PHE A 348 9.29 -17.15 -1.42
CA PHE A 348 8.66 -18.46 -1.25
C PHE A 348 9.64 -19.55 -1.60
N CYS A 349 9.95 -20.41 -0.61
CA CYS A 349 10.86 -21.53 -0.75
C CYS A 349 10.11 -22.85 -0.53
N HIS A 350 10.54 -23.90 -1.21
CA HIS A 350 9.91 -25.22 -1.12
C HIS A 350 10.96 -26.30 -0.91
N ASP A 351 10.72 -27.19 0.05
CA ASP A 351 11.47 -28.43 0.25
C ASP A 351 10.63 -29.61 -0.21
N LEU A 352 10.97 -30.14 -1.38
CA LEU A 352 10.25 -31.28 -1.97
C LEU A 352 10.45 -32.58 -1.18
N ASN A 353 11.57 -32.72 -0.46
CA ASN A 353 11.87 -33.94 0.30
C ASN A 353 10.98 -34.05 1.54
N HIS A 354 10.73 -32.96 2.20
CA HIS A 354 9.86 -32.90 3.39
C HIS A 354 8.44 -32.48 3.04
N SER A 355 8.17 -32.06 1.80
CA SER A 355 6.91 -31.44 1.37
C SER A 355 6.59 -30.17 2.16
N TRP A 356 7.59 -29.35 2.45
CA TRP A 356 7.42 -28.09 3.20
C TRP A 356 7.42 -26.89 2.27
N SER A 357 6.66 -25.85 2.68
CA SER A 357 6.74 -24.53 2.09
C SER A 357 7.12 -23.50 3.16
N VAL A 358 7.97 -22.56 2.79
CA VAL A 358 8.39 -21.45 3.65
C VAL A 358 8.06 -20.13 2.98
N SER A 359 7.29 -19.28 3.64
CA SER A 359 7.10 -17.89 3.26
C SER A 359 7.93 -17.02 4.18
N VAL A 360 8.91 -16.33 3.63
CA VAL A 360 9.76 -15.37 4.35
C VAL A 360 9.26 -13.96 4.05
N SER A 361 8.72 -13.25 5.04
CA SER A 361 8.57 -11.80 5.01
C SER A 361 9.80 -11.20 5.68
N TRP A 362 10.79 -10.81 4.86
CA TRP A 362 12.14 -10.52 5.34
C TRP A 362 12.17 -9.35 6.33
N GLY A 363 12.91 -9.55 7.41
CA GLY A 363 13.03 -8.56 8.51
C GLY A 363 11.84 -8.55 9.48
N TYR A 364 10.82 -9.41 9.27
CA TYR A 364 9.62 -9.47 10.10
C TYR A 364 9.31 -10.88 10.60
N THR A 365 8.82 -11.76 9.69
CA THR A 365 8.28 -13.06 10.07
C THR A 365 8.53 -14.13 9.03
N ILE A 366 8.47 -15.39 9.47
CA ILE A 366 8.49 -16.57 8.60
C ILE A 366 7.31 -17.45 8.95
N GLN A 367 6.71 -18.02 7.91
CA GLN A 367 5.67 -19.04 7.98
C GLN A 367 6.22 -20.34 7.38
N LEU A 368 6.27 -21.40 8.17
CA LEU A 368 6.70 -22.74 7.75
C LEU A 368 5.48 -23.66 7.72
N TYR A 369 5.15 -24.18 6.54
CA TYR A 369 3.98 -25.01 6.28
C TYR A 369 4.34 -26.49 6.15
N PRO A 370 3.47 -27.41 6.63
CA PRO A 370 3.66 -28.86 6.56
C PRO A 370 3.30 -29.45 5.17
N SER A 371 3.07 -28.62 4.18
CA SER A 371 2.66 -29.03 2.83
C SER A 371 3.18 -28.07 1.77
N LEU A 372 3.15 -28.52 0.52
CA LEU A 372 3.49 -27.66 -0.62
C LEU A 372 2.31 -26.72 -0.91
N ILE A 373 2.53 -25.43 -0.68
CA ILE A 373 1.56 -24.36 -0.86
C ILE A 373 1.92 -23.55 -2.10
N THR A 374 0.93 -23.22 -2.92
CA THR A 374 1.16 -22.41 -4.12
C THR A 374 1.52 -20.96 -3.78
N ALA A 375 2.26 -20.31 -4.68
CA ALA A 375 2.62 -18.90 -4.52
C ALA A 375 1.37 -18.00 -4.32
N LYS A 376 0.26 -18.32 -5.02
CA LYS A 376 -1.00 -17.58 -4.87
C LYS A 376 -1.60 -17.67 -3.47
N GLN A 377 -1.51 -18.83 -2.83
CA GLN A 377 -1.96 -18.99 -1.45
C GLN A 377 -1.01 -18.28 -0.47
N LEU A 378 0.32 -18.40 -0.69
CA LEU A 378 1.33 -17.77 0.18
C LEU A 378 1.29 -16.22 0.15
N GLU A 379 0.93 -15.61 -0.97
CA GLU A 379 0.77 -14.16 -1.08
C GLU A 379 -0.57 -13.64 -0.55
N THR A 380 -1.54 -14.52 -0.30
CA THR A 380 -2.86 -14.12 0.19
C THR A 380 -2.80 -13.82 1.68
N THR A 381 -3.25 -12.64 2.05
CA THR A 381 -3.20 -12.11 3.41
C THR A 381 -4.06 -12.94 4.38
N PHE A 382 -3.50 -13.40 5.49
CA PHE A 382 -4.29 -13.99 6.57
C PHE A 382 -5.17 -12.95 7.25
N LEU A 383 -6.43 -13.28 7.45
CA LEU A 383 -7.40 -12.44 8.13
C LEU A 383 -7.20 -12.51 9.66
N THR A 384 -6.26 -11.73 10.19
CA THR A 384 -5.96 -11.60 11.63
C THR A 384 -6.48 -10.29 12.23
N PHE A 385 -7.17 -9.49 11.43
CA PHE A 385 -7.64 -8.14 11.74
C PHE A 385 -9.08 -7.95 11.27
N GLN A 386 -9.65 -6.80 11.59
CA GLN A 386 -11.01 -6.39 11.24
C GLN A 386 -10.98 -5.04 10.53
N THR A 387 -12.09 -4.69 9.85
CA THR A 387 -12.22 -3.38 9.21
C THR A 387 -12.23 -2.26 10.24
N TRP A 388 -11.80 -1.08 9.80
CA TRP A 388 -11.61 0.10 10.65
C TRP A 388 -12.88 0.55 11.37
N ARG A 389 -14.01 0.59 10.66
CA ARG A 389 -15.23 1.23 11.14
C ARG A 389 -16.25 0.26 11.69
N SER A 390 -16.55 -0.79 10.94
CA SER A 390 -17.63 -1.72 11.27
C SER A 390 -17.16 -2.92 12.09
N TRP A 391 -15.86 -3.08 12.32
CA TRP A 391 -15.27 -4.24 13.00
C TRP A 391 -15.68 -5.58 12.35
N SER A 392 -15.85 -5.57 11.04
CA SER A 392 -16.17 -6.77 10.26
C SER A 392 -14.90 -7.44 9.75
N HIS A 393 -15.02 -8.67 9.27
CA HIS A 393 -13.91 -9.44 8.74
C HIS A 393 -13.66 -9.17 7.24
N ASP A 394 -14.46 -8.34 6.58
CA ASP A 394 -14.36 -7.92 5.18
C ASP A 394 -15.33 -6.76 4.87
N PRO A 395 -15.30 -6.14 3.69
CA PRO A 395 -14.31 -6.32 2.63
C PRO A 395 -13.06 -5.44 2.79
N PHE A 396 -11.93 -5.95 2.28
CA PHE A 396 -10.68 -5.20 2.14
C PHE A 396 -10.37 -4.96 0.65
N THR A 397 -9.48 -4.01 0.36
CA THR A 397 -9.03 -3.69 -1.02
C THR A 397 -8.11 -4.76 -1.61
N PHE A 398 -7.82 -5.80 -0.85
CA PHE A 398 -7.02 -6.97 -1.24
C PHE A 398 -7.70 -8.26 -0.75
N ASN A 399 -7.28 -9.40 -1.35
CA ASN A 399 -7.82 -10.71 -0.97
C ASN A 399 -7.29 -11.17 0.38
N THR A 400 -8.18 -11.75 1.19
CA THR A 400 -7.86 -12.35 2.47
C THR A 400 -8.20 -13.84 2.50
N GLN A 401 -7.58 -14.58 3.41
CA GLN A 401 -7.89 -15.97 3.71
C GLN A 401 -7.99 -16.16 5.23
N PRO A 402 -8.93 -16.97 5.73
CA PRO A 402 -9.01 -17.27 7.15
C PRO A 402 -7.83 -18.16 7.58
N LEU A 403 -7.44 -18.06 8.84
CA LEU A 403 -6.61 -19.10 9.45
C LEU A 403 -7.42 -20.39 9.60
N SER A 404 -6.86 -21.53 9.21
CA SER A 404 -7.53 -22.84 9.38
C SER A 404 -7.86 -23.10 10.86
N GLU A 405 -9.00 -23.71 11.14
CA GLU A 405 -9.34 -24.17 12.49
C GLU A 405 -8.53 -25.43 12.87
N ASP A 406 -8.10 -26.24 11.88
CA ASP A 406 -7.22 -27.39 12.09
C ASP A 406 -5.78 -26.90 12.35
N PRO A 407 -5.23 -27.13 13.56
CA PRO A 407 -3.85 -26.76 13.88
C PRO A 407 -2.79 -27.43 12.97
N CYS A 408 -3.15 -28.55 12.34
CA CYS A 408 -2.25 -29.27 11.43
C CYS A 408 -2.18 -28.65 10.02
N GLU A 409 -3.04 -27.69 9.70
CA GLU A 409 -3.01 -26.95 8.43
C GLU A 409 -2.40 -25.56 8.60
N ARG A 410 -2.22 -25.10 9.86
CA ARG A 410 -1.63 -23.79 10.13
C ARG A 410 -0.13 -23.81 9.93
N PRO A 411 0.47 -22.70 9.45
CA PRO A 411 1.92 -22.56 9.47
C PRO A 411 2.44 -22.45 10.91
N VAL A 412 3.64 -22.96 11.12
CA VAL A 412 4.44 -22.57 12.30
C VAL A 412 5.02 -21.19 12.02
N VAL A 413 4.84 -20.27 12.95
CA VAL A 413 5.23 -18.86 12.80
C VAL A 413 6.52 -18.59 13.57
N TYR A 414 7.39 -17.84 12.93
CA TYR A 414 8.66 -17.37 13.52
C TYR A 414 8.74 -15.86 13.36
N PHE A 415 9.19 -15.15 14.40
CA PHE A 415 9.45 -13.71 14.33
C PHE A 415 10.95 -13.44 14.37
N LEU A 416 11.34 -12.32 13.78
CA LEU A 416 12.73 -11.84 13.79
C LEU A 416 13.28 -11.87 15.22
N ASP A 417 14.41 -12.53 15.43
CA ASP A 417 15.14 -12.60 16.69
C ASP A 417 16.41 -11.73 16.62
N GLY A 418 17.14 -11.81 15.52
CA GLY A 418 18.35 -11.02 15.30
C GLY A 418 18.67 -10.84 13.82
N ILE A 419 19.49 -9.83 13.53
CA ILE A 419 20.02 -9.54 12.19
C ILE A 419 21.47 -9.12 12.31
N GLU A 420 22.30 -9.64 11.40
CA GLU A 420 23.73 -9.35 11.31
C GLU A 420 24.12 -9.08 9.86
N SER A 421 24.91 -8.03 9.63
CA SER A 421 25.58 -7.82 8.36
C SER A 421 26.90 -8.59 8.38
N VAL A 422 27.05 -9.57 7.47
CA VAL A 422 28.26 -10.41 7.39
C VAL A 422 29.28 -9.89 6.37
N GLY A 423 29.11 -8.66 5.91
CA GLY A 423 30.01 -7.99 4.97
C GLY A 423 29.57 -8.16 3.52
N GLN A 424 30.13 -7.33 2.61
CA GLN A 424 29.86 -7.34 1.17
C GLN A 424 28.36 -7.24 0.79
N GLY A 425 27.53 -6.62 1.64
CA GLY A 425 26.09 -6.54 1.45
C GLY A 425 25.32 -7.82 1.79
N GLN A 426 26.00 -8.84 2.30
CA GLN A 426 25.36 -10.07 2.78
C GLN A 426 24.77 -9.85 4.18
N THR A 427 23.63 -10.47 4.42
CA THR A 427 22.97 -10.43 5.73
C THR A 427 22.65 -11.85 6.20
N LEU A 428 22.69 -12.03 7.52
CA LEU A 428 22.15 -13.18 8.22
C LEU A 428 21.05 -12.71 9.14
N THR A 429 19.83 -13.18 8.93
CA THR A 429 18.67 -12.92 9.80
C THR A 429 18.24 -14.21 10.48
N ARG A 430 18.07 -14.16 11.78
CA ARG A 430 17.60 -15.28 12.60
C ARG A 430 16.17 -15.02 13.04
N TYR A 431 15.32 -16.03 12.87
CA TYR A 431 13.93 -16.01 13.31
C TYR A 431 13.70 -17.12 14.32
N LYS A 432 13.01 -16.76 15.42
CA LYS A 432 12.69 -17.67 16.51
C LYS A 432 11.23 -18.05 16.47
N ARG A 433 10.96 -19.33 16.73
CA ARG A 433 9.60 -19.86 16.80
C ARG A 433 8.76 -19.08 17.81
N HIS A 434 7.57 -18.69 17.39
CA HIS A 434 6.54 -18.12 18.24
C HIS A 434 5.55 -19.21 18.62
N VAL A 435 5.31 -19.35 19.93
CA VAL A 435 4.28 -20.27 20.47
C VAL A 435 3.23 -19.41 21.15
N GLU A 436 2.05 -19.41 20.60
CA GLU A 436 0.90 -18.75 21.21
C GLU A 436 0.24 -19.71 22.19
N GLU A 437 0.08 -19.32 23.46
CA GLU A 437 -0.45 -20.17 24.55
C GLU A 437 -1.86 -20.72 24.26
N SER A 438 -2.63 -20.05 23.43
CA SER A 438 -4.01 -20.41 23.05
C SER A 438 -4.08 -21.50 21.96
N TYR A 439 -2.98 -21.83 21.28
CA TYR A 439 -2.99 -22.78 20.16
C TYR A 439 -2.82 -24.21 20.60
N ARG A 440 -3.77 -25.07 20.17
CA ARG A 440 -3.58 -26.51 20.23
C ARG A 440 -2.45 -26.92 19.27
N SER A 441 -1.55 -27.80 19.74
CA SER A 441 -0.53 -28.41 18.89
C SER A 441 -1.15 -29.44 17.95
N CYS A 442 -0.57 -29.62 16.76
CA CYS A 442 -0.92 -30.72 15.89
C CYS A 442 -0.27 -32.01 16.40
N ASP A 443 -1.05 -33.06 16.60
CA ASP A 443 -0.58 -34.35 17.11
C ASP A 443 -0.25 -35.38 15.98
N ARG A 444 -0.33 -34.96 14.71
CA ARG A 444 -0.03 -35.84 13.56
C ARG A 444 1.47 -36.10 13.47
N PRO A 445 1.91 -37.35 13.26
CA PRO A 445 3.34 -37.74 13.19
C PRO A 445 4.12 -36.99 12.10
N GLU A 446 3.52 -36.73 10.94
CA GLU A 446 4.09 -35.99 9.84
C GLU A 446 4.39 -34.51 10.20
N TYR A 447 3.71 -33.98 11.20
CA TYR A 447 3.92 -32.60 11.70
C TYR A 447 5.06 -32.52 12.73
N ALA A 448 5.50 -33.67 13.27
CA ALA A 448 6.50 -33.70 14.34
C ALA A 448 7.85 -33.09 13.89
N GLY A 449 8.25 -33.32 12.64
CA GLY A 449 9.47 -32.73 12.07
C GLY A 449 9.42 -31.21 12.04
N LEU A 450 8.29 -30.65 11.64
CA LEU A 450 8.05 -29.21 11.60
C LEU A 450 8.06 -28.59 13.01
N GLN A 451 7.45 -29.28 13.97
CA GLN A 451 7.39 -28.83 15.36
C GLN A 451 8.77 -28.83 16.05
N ALA A 452 9.71 -29.64 15.60
CA ALA A 452 11.06 -29.67 16.14
C ALA A 452 11.86 -28.41 15.79
N VAL A 453 11.51 -27.72 14.69
CA VAL A 453 12.21 -26.51 14.24
C VAL A 453 11.95 -25.36 15.20
N GLN A 454 13.03 -24.88 15.83
CA GLN A 454 13.00 -23.74 16.77
C GLN A 454 13.45 -22.43 16.14
N PHE A 455 14.34 -22.51 15.14
CA PHE A 455 14.90 -21.35 14.47
C PHE A 455 14.89 -21.53 12.94
N VAL A 456 14.72 -20.41 12.26
CA VAL A 456 14.97 -20.31 10.81
C VAL A 456 16.01 -19.23 10.60
N ASN A 457 17.11 -19.59 9.95
CA ASN A 457 18.16 -18.65 9.56
C ASN A 457 18.01 -18.32 8.08
N VAL A 458 18.02 -17.03 7.75
CA VAL A 458 17.90 -16.58 6.36
C VAL A 458 19.16 -15.80 5.99
N THR A 459 19.83 -16.24 4.94
CA THR A 459 20.97 -15.54 4.33
C THR A 459 20.54 -14.84 3.07
N THR A 460 21.15 -13.69 2.78
CA THR A 460 21.01 -12.98 1.51
C THR A 460 22.39 -12.64 0.96
N ALA A 461 22.58 -12.80 -0.35
CA ALA A 461 23.90 -12.62 -0.97
C ALA A 461 24.30 -11.14 -1.14
N SER A 462 23.34 -10.22 -1.17
CA SER A 462 23.56 -8.78 -1.34
C SER A 462 22.32 -8.01 -0.89
N THR A 463 22.46 -6.73 -0.60
CA THR A 463 21.32 -5.81 -0.43
C THR A 463 20.49 -5.76 -1.72
N LEU A 464 19.19 -5.57 -1.57
CA LEU A 464 18.30 -5.46 -2.70
C LEU A 464 18.53 -4.13 -3.42
N ASN A 465 18.94 -4.18 -4.69
CA ASN A 465 19.14 -2.96 -5.47
C ASN A 465 17.81 -2.25 -5.68
N HIS A 466 17.75 -0.97 -5.32
CA HIS A 466 16.56 -0.13 -5.49
C HIS A 466 16.15 0.06 -6.95
N ASP A 467 17.06 -0.12 -7.91
CA ASP A 467 16.75 0.00 -9.34
C ASP A 467 15.70 -1.00 -9.81
N ILE A 468 15.49 -2.11 -9.11
CA ILE A 468 14.44 -3.06 -9.44
C ILE A 468 13.05 -2.42 -9.40
N TRP A 469 12.86 -1.41 -8.56
CA TRP A 469 11.59 -0.71 -8.40
C TRP A 469 11.29 0.27 -9.55
N ASN A 470 12.31 0.62 -10.34
CA ASN A 470 12.18 1.44 -11.54
C ASN A 470 11.82 0.60 -12.78
N MET A 471 11.88 -0.73 -12.67
CA MET A 471 11.54 -1.70 -13.70
C MET A 471 10.28 -2.46 -13.31
N ALA A 472 9.98 -3.58 -13.95
CA ALA A 472 8.95 -4.50 -13.52
C ALA A 472 9.50 -5.40 -12.39
N PRO A 473 9.20 -5.14 -11.12
CA PRO A 473 9.76 -5.90 -10.02
C PRO A 473 9.31 -7.36 -10.08
N ARG A 474 10.19 -8.26 -9.70
CA ARG A 474 9.93 -9.69 -9.58
C ARG A 474 10.27 -10.16 -8.18
N ARG A 475 9.40 -10.99 -7.60
CA ARG A 475 9.65 -11.64 -6.30
C ARG A 475 10.97 -12.43 -6.36
N GLN A 476 11.77 -12.36 -5.32
CA GLN A 476 13.00 -13.14 -5.22
C GLN A 476 12.68 -14.62 -5.01
N CYS A 477 13.55 -15.48 -5.54
CA CYS A 477 13.56 -16.90 -5.27
C CYS A 477 14.37 -17.21 -4.02
N CYS A 478 14.15 -18.38 -3.44
CA CYS A 478 14.95 -18.85 -2.32
C CYS A 478 15.09 -20.39 -2.32
N ASP A 479 16.13 -20.85 -1.65
CA ASP A 479 16.44 -22.24 -1.50
C ASP A 479 16.49 -22.61 0.00
N ILE A 480 15.97 -23.77 0.36
CA ILE A 480 16.19 -24.38 1.66
C ILE A 480 17.48 -25.20 1.54
N ILE A 481 18.55 -24.79 2.25
CA ILE A 481 19.90 -25.34 2.06
C ILE A 481 20.10 -26.62 2.88
N ASN A 482 19.70 -26.62 4.17
CA ASN A 482 19.77 -27.75 5.09
C ASN A 482 18.79 -27.57 6.25
N GLY A 483 18.17 -28.67 6.70
CA GLY A 483 17.42 -28.74 7.96
C GLY A 483 18.22 -29.60 8.96
N GLN A 484 18.88 -29.01 9.95
CA GLN A 484 19.18 -29.71 11.19
C GLN A 484 17.88 -29.85 11.96
N LYS A 485 17.76 -30.82 12.87
CA LYS A 485 16.50 -31.11 13.59
C LYS A 485 15.80 -29.88 14.17
N GLU A 486 16.53 -28.83 14.54
CA GLU A 486 16.00 -27.63 15.22
C GLU A 486 16.15 -26.33 14.42
N VAL A 487 16.90 -26.34 13.30
CA VAL A 487 17.21 -25.14 12.51
C VAL A 487 16.99 -25.41 11.04
N VAL A 488 16.22 -24.55 10.38
CA VAL A 488 16.08 -24.53 8.91
C VAL A 488 16.91 -23.35 8.38
N GLU A 489 17.72 -23.61 7.34
CA GLU A 489 18.53 -22.61 6.67
C GLU A 489 17.96 -22.29 5.29
N VAL A 490 17.73 -21.01 5.05
CA VAL A 490 17.16 -20.46 3.81
C VAL A 490 18.14 -19.49 3.19
N ASN A 491 18.31 -19.53 1.86
CA ASN A 491 19.08 -18.55 1.11
C ASN A 491 18.17 -17.83 0.10
N ILE A 492 18.06 -16.51 0.23
CA ILE A 492 17.30 -15.65 -0.72
C ILE A 492 18.25 -15.15 -1.80
N ARG A 493 17.84 -15.32 -3.06
CA ARG A 493 18.60 -14.95 -4.26
C ARG A 493 17.69 -14.42 -5.37
N GLY A 494 18.27 -13.85 -6.39
CA GLY A 494 17.55 -13.60 -7.65
C GLY A 494 17.13 -14.94 -8.28
N CYS A 495 15.95 -14.94 -8.92
CA CYS A 495 15.49 -16.12 -9.66
C CYS A 495 16.33 -16.35 -10.92
N ASN A 496 16.57 -17.61 -11.27
CA ASN A 496 17.12 -18.00 -12.55
C ASN A 496 16.15 -17.69 -13.71
N GLN A 497 16.64 -17.78 -14.93
CA GLN A 497 15.78 -17.68 -16.10
C GLN A 497 14.77 -18.84 -16.11
N PHE A 498 13.50 -18.55 -16.35
CA PHE A 498 12.37 -19.51 -16.35
C PHE A 498 12.08 -20.21 -15.00
N GLU A 499 12.74 -19.81 -13.92
CA GLU A 499 12.42 -20.31 -12.58
C GLU A 499 11.07 -19.77 -12.09
N SER A 500 10.25 -20.64 -11.51
CA SER A 500 8.98 -20.31 -10.85
C SER A 500 9.16 -20.24 -9.33
N VAL A 501 8.42 -19.34 -8.67
CA VAL A 501 8.33 -19.27 -7.21
C VAL A 501 7.24 -20.20 -6.63
N THR A 502 6.62 -21.01 -7.47
CA THR A 502 5.66 -22.07 -7.09
C THR A 502 6.36 -23.43 -7.23
N PRO A 503 6.09 -24.41 -6.36
CA PRO A 503 6.63 -25.76 -6.53
C PRO A 503 6.17 -26.36 -7.84
N PRO A 504 6.99 -27.22 -8.45
CA PRO A 504 6.69 -27.88 -9.73
C PRO A 504 5.48 -28.80 -9.65
#